data_e4a326b1ba322b3e8bf85c39702c8180
#
_entry.id   e4a326b1ba322b3e8bf85c39702c8180
#
_cell.length_a   1.000
_cell.length_b   1.000
_cell.length_c   1.000
_cell.angle_alpha   90.00
_cell.angle_beta   90.00
_cell.angle_gamma   90.00
#
_symmetry.space_group_name_H-M   'P 1'
#
loop_
_entity.id
_entity.type
_entity.pdbx_description
1 polymer ?
#
loop_
_entity_poly.entity_id
_entity_poly.type
_entity_poly.pdbx_seq_one_letter_code
_entity_poly.pdbx_strand_id
1 'polypeptide(L)'
;MRSFLLLLALWAIACAASAQQPLIFAAASLKNALDEVAAMSPAKATISYGASSALAKQIEAGAPAQVFISADLDWMDYLGQRKFLRSGTRKNILANKLVLIAPAGSSVKTEVAPGFPLAALLGNGRLATADPAHVPAGKYTKAALEKLGVWDSVSARLAPAESVRAALALIARGEAPLGTVYSTDAAVEPKVRVVATFPEGLHPAIVYPAALTSSAPESGAAADFLMLLVSAAARNVFQKYGFTPLH
;
A
#
# COMPACT_ATOMS: atom_id res chain seq x y z
N MET A 1 51.90 0.58 59.25
CA MET A 1 51.86 0.26 57.83
C MET A 1 50.45 -0.20 57.54
N ARG A 2 49.62 0.68 56.93
CA ARG A 2 48.21 0.42 56.63
C ARG A 2 48.07 0.32 55.11
N SER A 3 47.80 -0.90 54.61
CA SER A 3 47.57 -1.16 53.23
C SER A 3 46.17 -0.70 52.84
N PHE A 4 46.06 0.25 51.89
CA PHE A 4 44.83 0.71 51.29
C PHE A 4 44.53 -0.21 50.06
N LEU A 5 43.53 -1.08 50.17
CA LEU A 5 42.98 -1.83 49.06
C LEU A 5 41.94 -0.92 48.36
N LEU A 6 42.28 -0.42 47.16
CA LEU A 6 41.36 0.25 46.26
C LEU A 6 40.54 -0.83 45.49
N LEU A 7 39.29 -0.99 45.85
CA LEU A 7 38.31 -1.74 45.06
C LEU A 7 37.83 -0.84 43.90
N LEU A 8 38.34 -1.10 42.70
CA LEU A 8 37.78 -0.58 41.46
C LEU A 8 36.48 -1.37 41.11
N ALA A 9 35.35 -0.78 41.46
CA ALA A 9 34.06 -1.27 40.95
C ALA A 9 33.89 -0.84 39.47
N LEU A 10 34.15 -1.75 38.54
CA LEU A 10 33.76 -1.59 37.13
C LEU A 10 32.24 -1.64 37.04
N TRP A 11 31.62 -0.49 36.89
CA TRP A 11 30.25 -0.40 36.45
C TRP A 11 30.21 -0.72 34.94
N ALA A 12 29.87 -1.94 34.60
CA ALA A 12 29.47 -2.30 33.26
C ALA A 12 28.12 -1.63 32.99
N ILE A 13 28.14 -0.45 32.39
CA ILE A 13 26.95 0.16 31.81
C ILE A 13 26.59 -0.73 30.61
N ALA A 14 25.70 -1.68 30.84
CA ALA A 14 25.01 -2.36 29.76
C ALA A 14 24.18 -1.29 29.04
N CYS A 15 24.71 -0.73 27.96
CA CYS A 15 23.97 0.05 26.99
C CYS A 15 22.96 -0.90 26.40
N ALA A 16 21.74 -0.99 26.96
CA ALA A 16 20.61 -1.61 26.28
C ALA A 16 20.43 -0.77 25.02
N ALA A 17 20.96 -1.27 23.91
CA ALA A 17 20.66 -0.72 22.59
C ALA A 17 19.13 -0.79 22.46
N SER A 18 18.45 0.32 22.71
CA SER A 18 17.04 0.45 22.42
C SER A 18 16.89 0.06 20.95
N ALA A 19 16.29 -1.10 20.71
CA ALA A 19 16.05 -1.54 19.35
C ALA A 19 15.28 -0.43 18.63
N GLN A 20 15.98 0.30 17.76
CA GLN A 20 15.43 1.45 17.08
C GLN A 20 14.21 0.98 16.30
N GLN A 21 13.05 1.58 16.56
CA GLN A 21 11.80 1.24 15.91
C GLN A 21 11.99 1.43 14.39
N PRO A 22 11.77 0.40 13.57
CA PRO A 22 11.94 0.55 12.13
C PRO A 22 10.87 1.49 11.57
N LEU A 23 11.30 2.42 10.71
CA LEU A 23 10.40 3.26 9.93
C LEU A 23 10.04 2.52 8.63
N ILE A 24 8.76 2.31 8.42
CA ILE A 24 8.22 1.58 7.29
C ILE A 24 7.38 2.51 6.44
N PHE A 25 7.65 2.56 5.14
CA PHE A 25 6.82 3.25 4.17
C PHE A 25 5.96 2.23 3.43
N ALA A 26 4.64 2.34 3.55
CA ALA A 26 3.71 1.35 3.02
C ALA A 26 2.57 1.99 2.21
N ALA A 27 2.18 1.32 1.14
CA ALA A 27 1.01 1.70 0.35
C ALA A 27 -0.23 1.85 1.23
N ALA A 28 -0.99 2.93 1.03
CA ALA A 28 -2.14 3.32 1.86
C ALA A 28 -3.21 2.23 2.01
N SER A 29 -3.40 1.41 0.99
CA SER A 29 -4.34 0.27 0.98
C SER A 29 -4.02 -0.81 2.02
N LEU A 30 -2.77 -0.88 2.49
CA LEU A 30 -2.33 -1.87 3.47
C LEU A 30 -2.72 -1.51 4.91
N LYS A 31 -3.14 -0.27 5.17
CA LYS A 31 -3.21 0.28 6.53
C LYS A 31 -3.85 -0.68 7.54
N ASN A 32 -5.07 -1.12 7.31
CA ASN A 32 -5.82 -1.92 8.28
C ASN A 32 -5.15 -3.28 8.56
N ALA A 33 -4.71 -3.98 7.50
CA ALA A 33 -4.06 -5.27 7.63
C ALA A 33 -2.65 -5.15 8.22
N LEU A 34 -1.89 -4.14 7.77
CA LEU A 34 -0.50 -3.98 8.19
C LEU A 34 -0.38 -3.48 9.63
N ASP A 35 -1.34 -2.68 10.12
CA ASP A 35 -1.40 -2.29 11.52
C ASP A 35 -1.58 -3.53 12.43
N GLU A 36 -2.44 -4.49 12.03
CA GLU A 36 -2.64 -5.75 12.75
C GLU A 36 -1.38 -6.65 12.68
N VAL A 37 -0.74 -6.74 11.51
CA VAL A 37 0.54 -7.47 11.37
C VAL A 37 1.65 -6.82 12.20
N ALA A 38 1.74 -5.49 12.19
CA ALA A 38 2.77 -4.77 12.95
C ALA A 38 2.62 -4.96 14.47
N ALA A 39 1.39 -5.13 14.96
CA ALA A 39 1.15 -5.42 16.37
C ALA A 39 1.72 -6.78 16.82
N MET A 40 2.02 -7.69 15.89
CA MET A 40 2.67 -8.98 16.17
C MET A 40 4.21 -8.86 16.23
N SER A 41 4.77 -7.73 15.78
CA SER A 41 6.23 -7.52 15.81
C SER A 41 6.71 -7.26 17.24
N PRO A 42 7.77 -7.95 17.72
CA PRO A 42 8.40 -7.65 19.01
C PRO A 42 8.95 -6.22 19.07
N ALA A 43 9.51 -5.72 17.98
CA ALA A 43 9.93 -4.35 17.83
C ALA A 43 8.77 -3.52 17.25
N LYS A 44 8.27 -2.55 18.02
CA LYS A 44 7.24 -1.62 17.54
C LYS A 44 7.74 -0.90 16.29
N ALA A 45 6.98 -1.03 15.18
CA ALA A 45 7.28 -0.34 13.94
C ALA A 45 6.53 1.00 13.87
N THR A 46 7.18 2.03 13.31
CA THR A 46 6.50 3.25 12.89
C THR A 46 6.17 3.12 11.42
N ILE A 47 4.89 3.26 11.05
CA ILE A 47 4.46 3.07 9.65
C ILE A 47 3.89 4.38 9.11
N SER A 48 4.45 4.84 7.99
CA SER A 48 3.91 5.94 7.19
C SER A 48 3.16 5.39 5.99
N TYR A 49 1.89 5.74 5.88
CA TYR A 49 1.02 5.29 4.80
C TYR A 49 0.83 6.38 3.75
N GLY A 50 0.95 6.02 2.47
CA GLY A 50 0.76 6.96 1.36
C GLY A 50 0.68 6.27 0.01
N ALA A 51 0.61 7.05 -1.06
CA ALA A 51 0.80 6.50 -2.39
C ALA A 51 2.22 5.98 -2.55
N SER A 52 2.38 4.82 -3.18
CA SER A 52 3.71 4.23 -3.42
C SER A 52 4.63 5.18 -4.18
N SER A 53 4.09 5.97 -5.12
CA SER A 53 4.79 7.03 -5.83
C SER A 53 5.38 8.10 -4.92
N ALA A 54 4.57 8.64 -4.02
CA ALA A 54 4.99 9.70 -3.09
C ALA A 54 6.04 9.16 -2.10
N LEU A 55 5.81 7.96 -1.55
CA LEU A 55 6.75 7.33 -0.62
C LEU A 55 8.09 6.98 -1.29
N ALA A 56 8.06 6.48 -2.53
CA ALA A 56 9.28 6.22 -3.30
C ALA A 56 10.08 7.51 -3.54
N LYS A 57 9.40 8.61 -3.88
CA LYS A 57 10.07 9.92 -4.05
C LYS A 57 10.64 10.45 -2.74
N GLN A 58 9.98 10.22 -1.61
CA GLN A 58 10.53 10.57 -0.30
C GLN A 58 11.79 9.76 0.03
N ILE A 59 11.81 8.45 -0.28
CA ILE A 59 13.02 7.61 -0.12
C ILE A 59 14.15 8.14 -0.99
N GLU A 60 13.88 8.46 -2.27
CA GLU A 60 14.86 9.05 -3.19
C GLU A 60 15.40 10.38 -2.65
N ALA A 61 14.56 11.18 -1.98
CA ALA A 61 14.92 12.44 -1.35
C ALA A 61 15.63 12.26 0.03
N GLY A 62 15.93 11.03 0.44
CA GLY A 62 16.69 10.76 1.65
C GLY A 62 15.85 10.49 2.91
N ALA A 63 14.54 10.25 2.79
CA ALA A 63 13.75 9.83 3.94
C ALA A 63 14.31 8.51 4.54
N PRO A 64 14.45 8.39 5.88
CA PRO A 64 15.15 7.29 6.53
C PRO A 64 14.27 6.04 6.70
N ALA A 65 13.38 5.77 5.72
CA ALA A 65 12.58 4.56 5.72
C ALA A 65 13.47 3.33 5.58
N GLN A 66 13.22 2.29 6.36
CA GLN A 66 14.01 1.07 6.40
C GLN A 66 13.33 -0.08 5.63
N VAL A 67 12.01 -0.05 5.51
CA VAL A 67 11.22 -0.97 4.68
C VAL A 67 10.33 -0.15 3.76
N PHE A 68 10.24 -0.57 2.50
CA PHE A 68 9.30 -0.03 1.53
C PHE A 68 8.36 -1.12 1.05
N ILE A 69 7.05 -0.85 1.06
CA ILE A 69 6.00 -1.76 0.58
C ILE A 69 5.15 -1.02 -0.43
N SER A 70 5.29 -1.38 -1.70
CA SER A 70 4.58 -0.76 -2.81
C SER A 70 3.28 -1.50 -3.15
N ALA A 71 2.34 -0.82 -3.81
CA ALA A 71 1.14 -1.42 -4.40
C ALA A 71 1.30 -1.69 -5.92
N ASP A 72 2.49 -1.53 -6.45
CA ASP A 72 2.87 -1.94 -7.80
C ASP A 72 4.35 -2.33 -7.87
N LEU A 73 4.72 -2.99 -8.95
CA LEU A 73 6.10 -3.36 -9.23
C LEU A 73 6.92 -2.16 -9.71
N ASP A 74 6.31 -1.21 -10.41
CA ASP A 74 7.01 -0.11 -11.06
C ASP A 74 7.74 0.80 -10.06
N TRP A 75 7.11 1.16 -8.95
CA TRP A 75 7.74 1.99 -7.92
C TRP A 75 8.80 1.25 -7.12
N MET A 76 8.66 -0.07 -6.99
CA MET A 76 9.72 -0.90 -6.44
C MET A 76 10.91 -1.00 -7.41
N ASP A 77 10.66 -1.18 -8.70
CA ASP A 77 11.68 -1.19 -9.75
C ASP A 77 12.38 0.17 -9.86
N TYR A 78 11.61 1.27 -9.77
CA TYR A 78 12.11 2.64 -9.73
C TYR A 78 13.22 2.83 -8.68
N LEU A 79 12.96 2.40 -7.45
CA LEU A 79 13.93 2.48 -6.36
C LEU A 79 15.08 1.48 -6.53
N GLY A 80 14.79 0.27 -7.01
CA GLY A 80 15.79 -0.77 -7.25
C GLY A 80 16.85 -0.34 -8.28
N GLN A 81 16.41 0.18 -9.43
CA GLN A 81 17.29 0.68 -10.50
C GLN A 81 18.19 1.84 -10.03
N ARG A 82 17.73 2.61 -9.06
CA ARG A 82 18.47 3.74 -8.44
C ARG A 82 19.28 3.35 -7.22
N LYS A 83 19.33 2.04 -6.90
CA LYS A 83 20.09 1.49 -5.75
C LYS A 83 19.61 1.99 -4.37
N PHE A 84 18.35 2.40 -4.26
CA PHE A 84 17.73 2.75 -2.98
C PHE A 84 17.19 1.53 -2.23
N LEU A 85 17.25 0.34 -2.81
CA LEU A 85 16.87 -0.91 -2.17
C LEU A 85 18.09 -1.80 -1.93
N ARG A 86 18.04 -2.55 -0.85
CA ARG A 86 19.03 -3.57 -0.55
C ARG A 86 18.83 -4.78 -1.48
N SER A 87 19.89 -5.15 -2.19
CA SER A 87 19.85 -6.28 -3.13
C SER A 87 19.44 -7.58 -2.43
N GLY A 88 18.67 -8.42 -3.12
CA GLY A 88 18.26 -9.74 -2.63
C GLY A 88 17.16 -9.74 -1.56
N THR A 89 16.67 -8.58 -1.10
CA THR A 89 15.64 -8.50 -0.04
C THR A 89 14.20 -8.41 -0.56
N ARG A 90 14.01 -8.09 -1.85
CA ARG A 90 12.69 -7.95 -2.45
C ARG A 90 11.90 -9.26 -2.40
N LYS A 91 10.65 -9.14 -1.94
CA LYS A 91 9.65 -10.22 -1.90
C LYS A 91 8.33 -9.70 -2.45
N ASN A 92 7.67 -10.42 -3.33
CA ASN A 92 6.29 -10.14 -3.73
C ASN A 92 5.39 -10.80 -2.69
N ILE A 93 4.69 -10.01 -1.87
CA ILE A 93 4.01 -10.54 -0.68
C ILE A 93 2.52 -10.78 -0.89
N LEU A 94 1.83 -9.91 -1.65
CA LEU A 94 0.39 -9.93 -1.78
C LEU A 94 -0.05 -9.63 -3.21
N ALA A 95 -1.26 -10.10 -3.55
CA ALA A 95 -2.03 -9.65 -4.72
C ALA A 95 -3.37 -9.05 -4.27
N ASN A 96 -4.01 -8.30 -5.20
CA ASN A 96 -5.28 -7.62 -4.96
C ASN A 96 -6.12 -7.56 -6.25
N LYS A 97 -7.34 -7.02 -6.16
CA LYS A 97 -8.25 -6.83 -7.30
C LYS A 97 -8.67 -5.37 -7.38
N LEU A 98 -8.86 -4.87 -8.59
CA LEU A 98 -9.46 -3.56 -8.85
C LEU A 98 -10.98 -3.70 -8.86
N VAL A 99 -11.69 -2.77 -8.21
CA VAL A 99 -13.16 -2.76 -8.16
C VAL A 99 -13.72 -1.37 -8.48
N LEU A 100 -14.88 -1.36 -9.12
CA LEU A 100 -15.74 -0.17 -9.24
C LEU A 100 -16.63 -0.12 -8.01
N ILE A 101 -16.67 1.01 -7.33
CA ILE A 101 -17.46 1.23 -6.12
C ILE A 101 -18.41 2.41 -6.27
N ALA A 102 -19.45 2.40 -5.45
CA ALA A 102 -20.42 3.49 -5.30
C ALA A 102 -20.70 3.71 -3.80
N PRO A 103 -21.32 4.85 -3.38
CA PRO A 103 -21.87 5.00 -2.05
C PRO A 103 -22.81 3.84 -1.69
N ALA A 104 -22.84 3.43 -0.43
CA ALA A 104 -23.60 2.24 0.02
C ALA A 104 -25.09 2.28 -0.38
N GLY A 105 -25.71 3.47 -0.33
CA GLY A 105 -27.12 3.68 -0.74
C GLY A 105 -27.36 3.76 -2.24
N SER A 106 -26.34 3.68 -3.08
CA SER A 106 -26.47 3.76 -4.54
C SER A 106 -27.15 2.52 -5.11
N SER A 107 -28.08 2.70 -6.05
CA SER A 107 -28.74 1.62 -6.81
C SER A 107 -28.04 1.24 -8.10
N VAL A 108 -26.90 1.86 -8.45
CA VAL A 108 -26.17 1.61 -9.69
C VAL A 108 -25.79 0.13 -9.77
N LYS A 109 -26.10 -0.47 -10.91
CA LYS A 109 -25.72 -1.84 -11.29
C LYS A 109 -25.10 -1.79 -12.68
N THR A 110 -23.99 -2.45 -12.87
CA THR A 110 -23.33 -2.61 -14.17
C THR A 110 -22.39 -3.81 -14.14
N GLU A 111 -22.08 -4.30 -15.32
CA GLU A 111 -20.97 -5.23 -15.53
C GLU A 111 -19.83 -4.47 -16.20
N VAL A 112 -18.59 -4.82 -15.81
CA VAL A 112 -17.40 -4.26 -16.45
C VAL A 112 -17.09 -5.09 -17.69
N ALA A 113 -17.46 -4.55 -18.85
CA ALA A 113 -17.27 -5.15 -20.17
C ALA A 113 -16.81 -4.08 -21.18
N PRO A 114 -16.26 -4.46 -22.34
CA PRO A 114 -15.90 -3.50 -23.37
C PRO A 114 -17.04 -2.55 -23.71
N GLY A 115 -16.79 -1.25 -23.71
CA GLY A 115 -17.79 -0.22 -24.00
C GLY A 115 -18.87 -0.01 -22.93
N PHE A 116 -18.74 -0.54 -21.70
CA PHE A 116 -19.77 -0.34 -20.66
C PHE A 116 -20.03 1.16 -20.41
N PRO A 117 -21.28 1.56 -20.05
CA PRO A 117 -21.74 2.94 -20.12
C PRO A 117 -21.23 3.79 -18.92
N LEU A 118 -19.93 3.77 -18.62
CA LEU A 118 -19.36 4.43 -17.45
C LEU A 118 -19.69 5.93 -17.42
N ALA A 119 -19.56 6.63 -18.55
CA ALA A 119 -19.87 8.07 -18.64
C ALA A 119 -21.34 8.38 -18.32
N ALA A 120 -22.28 7.53 -18.77
CA ALA A 120 -23.70 7.67 -18.48
C ALA A 120 -23.98 7.38 -16.99
N LEU A 121 -23.34 6.36 -16.42
CA LEU A 121 -23.48 6.03 -15.00
C LEU A 121 -22.95 7.12 -14.05
N LEU A 122 -21.99 7.93 -14.49
CA LEU A 122 -21.52 9.10 -13.74
C LEU A 122 -22.53 10.25 -13.73
N GLY A 123 -23.52 10.28 -14.63
CA GLY A 123 -24.42 11.43 -14.79
C GLY A 123 -23.61 12.73 -14.97
N ASN A 124 -23.82 13.73 -14.14
CA ASN A 124 -23.01 14.97 -14.11
C ASN A 124 -21.81 14.91 -13.17
N GLY A 125 -21.61 13.77 -12.48
CA GLY A 125 -20.53 13.57 -11.53
C GLY A 125 -19.18 13.24 -12.16
N ARG A 126 -18.19 12.97 -11.30
CA ARG A 126 -16.82 12.60 -11.65
C ARG A 126 -16.52 11.18 -11.17
N LEU A 127 -15.61 10.51 -11.85
CA LEU A 127 -15.05 9.23 -11.40
C LEU A 127 -13.93 9.51 -10.39
N ALA A 128 -14.13 9.14 -9.13
CA ALA A 128 -13.06 9.21 -8.15
C ALA A 128 -12.08 8.04 -8.36
N THR A 129 -10.81 8.38 -8.47
CA THR A 129 -9.73 7.40 -8.56
C THR A 129 -8.44 8.03 -8.03
N ALA A 130 -7.45 7.23 -7.68
CA ALA A 130 -6.12 7.78 -7.44
C ALA A 130 -5.55 8.40 -8.73
N ASP A 131 -4.59 9.33 -8.61
CA ASP A 131 -4.03 10.00 -9.78
C ASP A 131 -3.47 8.99 -10.80
N PRO A 132 -4.03 8.94 -12.03
CA PRO A 132 -3.63 7.96 -13.04
C PRO A 132 -2.25 8.20 -13.64
N ALA A 133 -1.63 9.36 -13.40
CA ALA A 133 -0.30 9.65 -13.91
C ALA A 133 0.79 8.85 -13.17
N HIS A 134 0.63 8.62 -11.87
CA HIS A 134 1.71 8.03 -11.08
C HIS A 134 1.26 7.18 -9.88
N VAL A 135 0.03 7.30 -9.37
CA VAL A 135 -0.42 6.50 -8.23
C VAL A 135 -0.86 5.11 -8.71
N PRO A 136 -0.41 4.00 -8.08
CA PRO A 136 -0.66 2.64 -8.57
C PRO A 136 -2.13 2.35 -8.91
N ALA A 137 -3.07 2.61 -7.99
CA ALA A 137 -4.50 2.36 -8.24
C ALA A 137 -5.05 3.16 -9.44
N GLY A 138 -4.58 4.39 -9.63
CA GLY A 138 -4.93 5.22 -10.77
C GLY A 138 -4.35 4.68 -12.09
N LYS A 139 -3.10 4.23 -12.08
CA LYS A 139 -2.46 3.59 -13.24
C LYS A 139 -3.22 2.33 -13.66
N TYR A 140 -3.59 1.46 -12.71
CA TYR A 140 -4.40 0.27 -13.01
C TYR A 140 -5.79 0.65 -13.53
N THR A 141 -6.42 1.67 -12.96
CA THR A 141 -7.70 2.20 -13.45
C THR A 141 -7.60 2.66 -14.89
N LYS A 142 -6.60 3.49 -15.20
CA LYS A 142 -6.37 3.99 -16.56
C LYS A 142 -6.20 2.83 -17.55
N ALA A 143 -5.28 1.92 -17.26
CA ALA A 143 -5.02 0.76 -18.11
C ALA A 143 -6.28 -0.08 -18.37
N ALA A 144 -7.08 -0.34 -17.33
CA ALA A 144 -8.31 -1.08 -17.46
C ALA A 144 -9.35 -0.36 -18.33
N LEU A 145 -9.56 0.94 -18.12
CA LEU A 145 -10.54 1.73 -18.87
C LEU A 145 -10.11 1.96 -20.32
N GLU A 146 -8.81 2.09 -20.60
CA GLU A 146 -8.26 2.12 -21.96
C GLU A 146 -8.55 0.81 -22.69
N LYS A 147 -8.26 -0.32 -22.05
CA LYS A 147 -8.50 -1.66 -22.64
C LYS A 147 -9.98 -1.95 -22.86
N LEU A 148 -10.87 -1.37 -22.05
CA LEU A 148 -12.33 -1.44 -22.21
C LEU A 148 -12.87 -0.45 -23.26
N GLY A 149 -12.04 0.46 -23.79
CA GLY A 149 -12.43 1.48 -24.77
C GLY A 149 -13.31 2.59 -24.19
N VAL A 150 -13.27 2.82 -22.88
CA VAL A 150 -14.11 3.83 -22.21
C VAL A 150 -13.34 4.98 -21.59
N TRP A 151 -11.99 4.93 -21.60
CA TRP A 151 -11.14 5.95 -20.98
C TRP A 151 -11.42 7.36 -21.49
N ASP A 152 -11.48 7.56 -22.80
CA ASP A 152 -11.64 8.90 -23.40
C ASP A 152 -12.96 9.55 -23.01
N SER A 153 -14.01 8.74 -22.77
CA SER A 153 -15.34 9.22 -22.36
C SER A 153 -15.37 9.78 -20.93
N VAL A 154 -14.36 9.46 -20.09
CA VAL A 154 -14.32 9.82 -18.68
C VAL A 154 -13.04 10.53 -18.25
N SER A 155 -11.99 10.54 -19.06
CA SER A 155 -10.68 11.09 -18.72
C SER A 155 -10.72 12.57 -18.28
N ALA A 156 -11.57 13.41 -18.90
CA ALA A 156 -11.81 14.79 -18.52
C ALA A 156 -12.73 14.94 -17.27
N ARG A 157 -13.29 13.83 -16.79
CA ARG A 157 -14.27 13.78 -15.69
C ARG A 157 -13.74 13.00 -14.49
N LEU A 158 -12.44 12.98 -14.29
CA LEU A 158 -11.84 12.37 -13.11
C LEU A 158 -11.89 13.32 -11.91
N ALA A 159 -12.01 12.75 -10.72
CA ALA A 159 -11.64 13.35 -9.45
C ALA A 159 -10.38 12.63 -8.95
N PRO A 160 -9.18 13.04 -9.43
CA PRO A 160 -7.94 12.39 -9.06
C PRO A 160 -7.59 12.68 -7.61
N ALA A 161 -7.22 11.65 -6.87
CA ALA A 161 -6.84 11.74 -5.46
C ALA A 161 -5.36 11.37 -5.27
N GLU A 162 -4.76 11.90 -4.22
CA GLU A 162 -3.36 11.65 -3.86
C GLU A 162 -3.04 10.18 -3.52
N SER A 163 -4.05 9.39 -3.14
CA SER A 163 -3.92 7.97 -2.83
C SER A 163 -5.24 7.24 -3.08
N VAL A 164 -5.21 5.90 -3.09
CA VAL A 164 -6.43 5.08 -3.20
C VAL A 164 -7.39 5.29 -2.02
N ARG A 165 -6.86 5.53 -0.80
CA ARG A 165 -7.70 5.82 0.38
C ARG A 165 -8.31 7.21 0.33
N ALA A 166 -7.64 8.19 -0.26
CA ALA A 166 -8.24 9.50 -0.53
C ALA A 166 -9.35 9.38 -1.58
N ALA A 167 -9.16 8.58 -2.63
CA ALA A 167 -10.23 8.29 -3.60
C ALA A 167 -11.43 7.59 -2.95
N LEU A 168 -11.19 6.56 -2.12
CA LEU A 168 -12.24 5.89 -1.33
C LEU A 168 -13.06 6.87 -0.50
N ALA A 169 -12.40 7.80 0.16
CA ALA A 169 -13.05 8.80 1.01
C ALA A 169 -13.99 9.73 0.23
N LEU A 170 -13.70 10.06 -1.03
CA LEU A 170 -14.61 10.85 -1.89
C LEU A 170 -15.94 10.12 -2.10
N ILE A 171 -15.90 8.82 -2.34
CA ILE A 171 -17.11 8.01 -2.53
C ILE A 171 -17.85 7.83 -1.20
N ALA A 172 -17.13 7.53 -0.13
CA ALA A 172 -17.71 7.33 1.20
C ALA A 172 -18.44 8.58 1.74
N ARG A 173 -18.00 9.78 1.32
CA ARG A 173 -18.68 11.07 1.64
C ARG A 173 -19.75 11.49 0.63
N GLY A 174 -19.97 10.71 -0.44
CA GLY A 174 -20.93 11.04 -1.50
C GLY A 174 -20.48 12.16 -2.44
N GLU A 175 -19.21 12.54 -2.44
CA GLU A 175 -18.64 13.58 -3.31
C GLU A 175 -18.41 13.08 -4.75
N ALA A 176 -18.43 11.77 -4.96
CA ALA A 176 -18.38 11.14 -6.28
C ALA A 176 -19.40 10.00 -6.36
N PRO A 177 -20.14 9.85 -7.47
CA PRO A 177 -21.14 8.80 -7.64
C PRO A 177 -20.51 7.42 -7.83
N LEU A 178 -19.33 7.35 -8.42
CA LEU A 178 -18.56 6.13 -8.66
C LEU A 178 -17.07 6.38 -8.46
N GLY A 179 -16.35 5.33 -8.14
CA GLY A 179 -14.89 5.38 -8.06
C GLY A 179 -14.26 4.01 -8.22
N THR A 180 -12.95 4.02 -8.40
CA THR A 180 -12.13 2.80 -8.50
C THR A 180 -11.13 2.75 -7.37
N VAL A 181 -11.13 1.61 -6.67
CA VAL A 181 -10.23 1.30 -5.54
C VAL A 181 -9.87 -0.18 -5.58
N TYR A 182 -9.07 -0.64 -4.64
CA TYR A 182 -8.87 -2.09 -4.48
C TYR A 182 -10.02 -2.72 -3.71
N SER A 183 -10.25 -4.01 -3.92
CA SER A 183 -11.30 -4.77 -3.21
C SER A 183 -11.12 -4.72 -1.69
N THR A 184 -9.89 -4.72 -1.22
CA THR A 184 -9.55 -4.62 0.20
C THR A 184 -9.86 -3.25 0.80
N ASP A 185 -9.79 -2.18 0.00
CA ASP A 185 -10.21 -0.84 0.45
C ASP A 185 -11.72 -0.77 0.62
N ALA A 186 -12.45 -1.33 -0.34
CA ALA A 186 -13.92 -1.38 -0.28
C ALA A 186 -14.41 -2.23 0.91
N ALA A 187 -13.73 -3.33 1.21
CA ALA A 187 -14.09 -4.24 2.29
C ALA A 187 -14.04 -3.62 3.70
N VAL A 188 -13.23 -2.59 3.90
CA VAL A 188 -13.06 -1.94 5.21
C VAL A 188 -13.83 -0.63 5.36
N GLU A 189 -14.61 -0.22 4.34
CA GLU A 189 -15.37 1.03 4.37
C GLU A 189 -16.88 0.74 4.17
N PRO A 190 -17.67 0.71 5.25
CA PRO A 190 -19.10 0.35 5.19
C PRO A 190 -19.97 1.37 4.45
N LYS A 191 -19.46 2.59 4.20
CA LYS A 191 -20.19 3.64 3.47
C LYS A 191 -20.13 3.47 1.95
N VAL A 192 -19.40 2.47 1.47
CA VAL A 192 -19.35 2.14 0.04
C VAL A 192 -19.79 0.70 -0.21
N ARG A 193 -20.13 0.40 -1.45
CA ARG A 193 -20.36 -0.95 -1.92
C ARG A 193 -19.65 -1.20 -3.24
N VAL A 194 -19.24 -2.43 -3.45
CA VAL A 194 -18.72 -2.88 -4.75
C VAL A 194 -19.88 -2.96 -5.73
N VAL A 195 -19.71 -2.29 -6.87
CA VAL A 195 -20.63 -2.35 -8.03
C VAL A 195 -20.24 -3.47 -8.95
N ALA A 196 -18.93 -3.54 -9.28
CA ALA A 196 -18.38 -4.59 -10.13
C ALA A 196 -16.87 -4.77 -9.85
N THR A 197 -16.34 -5.95 -10.13
CA THR A 197 -14.90 -6.24 -10.13
C THR A 197 -14.38 -6.17 -11.54
N PHE A 198 -13.24 -5.52 -11.75
CA PHE A 198 -12.57 -5.53 -13.05
C PHE A 198 -12.01 -6.93 -13.35
N PRO A 199 -12.35 -7.54 -14.49
CA PRO A 199 -11.78 -8.81 -14.91
C PRO A 199 -10.26 -8.79 -15.00
N GLU A 200 -9.65 -9.94 -14.73
CA GLU A 200 -8.22 -10.14 -14.92
C GLU A 200 -7.81 -9.87 -16.37
N GLY A 201 -6.60 -9.41 -16.56
CA GLY A 201 -6.07 -9.10 -17.88
C GLY A 201 -6.46 -7.72 -18.44
N LEU A 202 -7.33 -6.95 -17.78
CA LEU A 202 -7.61 -5.56 -18.18
C LEU A 202 -6.51 -4.59 -17.76
N HIS A 203 -5.72 -4.94 -16.77
CA HIS A 203 -4.57 -4.20 -16.26
C HIS A 203 -3.47 -5.19 -15.85
N PRO A 204 -2.22 -4.76 -15.66
CA PRO A 204 -1.19 -5.60 -15.07
C PRO A 204 -1.64 -6.15 -13.70
N ALA A 205 -1.14 -7.34 -13.32
CA ALA A 205 -1.45 -7.92 -12.02
C ALA A 205 -1.09 -6.94 -10.89
N ILE A 206 -2.01 -6.78 -9.94
CA ILE A 206 -1.79 -5.94 -8.75
C ILE A 206 -0.99 -6.76 -7.76
N VAL A 207 0.29 -6.43 -7.65
CA VAL A 207 1.25 -7.11 -6.78
C VAL A 207 1.84 -6.10 -5.80
N TYR A 208 1.96 -6.51 -4.55
CA TYR A 208 2.61 -5.74 -3.50
C TYR A 208 4.00 -6.32 -3.22
N PRO A 209 5.05 -5.71 -3.74
CA PRO A 209 6.42 -6.02 -3.35
C PRO A 209 6.79 -5.29 -2.07
N ALA A 210 7.63 -5.94 -1.24
CA ALA A 210 8.28 -5.38 -0.07
C ALA A 210 9.79 -5.57 -0.15
N ALA A 211 10.57 -4.62 0.34
CA ALA A 211 12.03 -4.71 0.37
C ALA A 211 12.61 -3.84 1.50
N LEU A 212 13.81 -4.19 1.94
CA LEU A 212 14.64 -3.28 2.72
C LEU A 212 15.16 -2.16 1.82
N THR A 213 15.20 -0.94 2.34
CA THR A 213 15.87 0.17 1.68
C THR A 213 17.39 0.09 1.90
N SER A 214 18.16 0.86 1.13
CA SER A 214 19.61 0.94 1.31
C SER A 214 20.02 1.58 2.64
N SER A 215 19.15 2.36 3.28
CA SER A 215 19.35 2.95 4.62
C SER A 215 19.10 1.97 5.77
N ALA A 216 18.46 0.81 5.50
CA ALA A 216 18.21 -0.18 6.52
C ALA A 216 19.51 -0.86 6.97
N PRO A 217 19.69 -1.17 8.27
CA PRO A 217 20.75 -2.06 8.73
C PRO A 217 20.66 -3.44 8.07
N GLU A 218 21.77 -4.17 8.04
CA GLU A 218 21.80 -5.54 7.46
C GLU A 218 20.94 -6.54 8.24
N SER A 219 20.87 -6.35 9.55
CA SER A 219 20.12 -7.18 10.49
C SER A 219 19.34 -6.32 11.46
N GLY A 220 18.40 -6.91 12.19
CA GLY A 220 17.62 -6.25 13.24
C GLY A 220 16.17 -6.01 12.84
N ALA A 221 15.51 -5.11 13.55
CA ALA A 221 14.05 -4.96 13.54
C ALA A 221 13.42 -4.76 12.16
N ALA A 222 14.09 -4.08 11.22
CA ALA A 222 13.59 -3.91 9.85
C ALA A 222 13.61 -5.21 9.04
N ALA A 223 14.70 -5.98 9.17
CA ALA A 223 14.82 -7.29 8.52
C ALA A 223 13.82 -8.29 9.12
N ASP A 224 13.69 -8.29 10.46
CA ASP A 224 12.70 -9.13 11.16
C ASP A 224 11.27 -8.79 10.74
N PHE A 225 10.97 -7.48 10.59
CA PHE A 225 9.67 -7.05 10.09
C PHE A 225 9.41 -7.51 8.65
N LEU A 226 10.40 -7.42 7.76
CA LEU A 226 10.27 -7.94 6.40
C LEU A 226 10.01 -9.45 6.39
N MET A 227 10.64 -10.21 7.30
CA MET A 227 10.37 -11.64 7.44
C MET A 227 9.00 -11.92 8.05
N LEU A 228 8.54 -11.08 8.99
CA LEU A 228 7.19 -11.18 9.54
C LEU A 228 6.12 -11.08 8.42
N LEU A 229 6.29 -10.17 7.43
CA LEU A 229 5.33 -10.00 6.34
C LEU A 229 5.05 -11.28 5.54
N VAL A 230 5.99 -12.21 5.50
CA VAL A 230 5.87 -13.49 4.78
C VAL A 230 5.57 -14.68 5.70
N SER A 231 5.38 -14.44 6.98
CA SER A 231 5.05 -15.48 7.97
C SER A 231 3.64 -16.04 7.78
N ALA A 232 3.40 -17.24 8.29
CA ALA A 232 2.04 -17.84 8.30
C ALA A 232 1.04 -16.97 9.08
N ALA A 233 1.46 -16.35 10.19
CA ALA A 233 0.63 -15.47 11.00
C ALA A 233 0.18 -14.22 10.21
N ALA A 234 1.13 -13.53 9.54
CA ALA A 234 0.81 -12.37 8.71
C ALA A 234 -0.07 -12.75 7.51
N ARG A 235 0.16 -13.93 6.91
CA ARG A 235 -0.68 -14.45 5.82
C ARG A 235 -2.15 -14.55 6.24
N ASN A 236 -2.45 -15.09 7.40
CA ASN A 236 -3.81 -15.21 7.91
C ASN A 236 -4.46 -13.84 8.10
N VAL A 237 -3.71 -12.85 8.58
CA VAL A 237 -4.21 -11.47 8.71
C VAL A 237 -4.49 -10.88 7.34
N PHE A 238 -3.57 -10.98 6.38
CA PHE A 238 -3.79 -10.44 5.05
C PHE A 238 -5.01 -11.07 4.37
N GLN A 239 -5.20 -12.39 4.49
CA GLN A 239 -6.40 -13.08 3.98
C GLN A 239 -7.69 -12.59 4.65
N LYS A 240 -7.70 -12.37 5.96
CA LYS A 240 -8.81 -11.79 6.72
C LYS A 240 -9.25 -10.43 6.14
N TYR A 241 -8.31 -9.63 5.65
CA TYR A 241 -8.57 -8.33 5.01
C TYR A 241 -8.80 -8.42 3.50
N GLY A 242 -8.88 -9.62 2.91
CA GLY A 242 -9.21 -9.86 1.50
C GLY A 242 -8.04 -9.77 0.53
N PHE A 243 -6.80 -9.66 1.02
CA PHE A 243 -5.61 -9.81 0.18
C PHE A 243 -5.39 -11.28 -0.20
N THR A 244 -4.71 -11.50 -1.33
CA THR A 244 -4.23 -12.83 -1.72
C THR A 244 -2.73 -12.91 -1.45
N PRO A 245 -2.27 -13.67 -0.43
CA PRO A 245 -0.84 -13.89 -0.20
C PRO A 245 -0.19 -14.66 -1.35
N LEU A 246 1.07 -14.31 -1.67
CA LEU A 246 1.84 -14.90 -2.78
C LEU A 246 2.92 -15.90 -2.32
N HIS A 247 2.93 -16.30 -1.04
CA HIS A 247 3.89 -17.25 -0.46
C HIS A 247 3.21 -18.40 0.25
#